data_9270ba95a476e41bd20f9a2ba8f522a6
#
_entry.id   9270ba95a476e41bd20f9a2ba8f522a6
#
_cell.length_a   1.000
_cell.length_b   1.000
_cell.length_c   1.000
_cell.angle_alpha   90.00
_cell.angle_beta   90.00
_cell.angle_gamma   90.00
#
_symmetry.space_group_name_H-M   'P 1'
#
loop_
_entity.id
_entity.type
_entity.pdbx_description
1 polymer ?
#
loop_
_entity_poly.entity_id
_entity_poly.type
_entity_poly.pdbx_seq_one_letter_code
_entity_poly.pdbx_strand_id
1 'polypeptide(L)'
;MGTIHHGAEIREGGRYDRFLSYLRSHQGCTTRELMLGANVCAVSALASELRAMDRPWRIECRYERTTESGARVHRYYLIETASQVIQRELFV
;
A
#
# COMPACT_ATOMS: atom_id res chain seq x y z
N MET A 1 19.15 -18.48 6.73
CA MET A 1 18.74 -18.11 6.77
C MET A 1 18.20 -17.09 6.81
N GLY A 2 18.42 -16.51 7.15
CA GLY A 2 17.87 -15.46 7.47
C GLY A 2 17.08 -14.75 6.58
N THR A 3 17.26 -14.70 5.80
CA THR A 3 16.71 -14.09 4.81
C THR A 3 15.34 -14.07 4.80
N ILE A 4 14.94 -14.71 5.31
CA ILE A 4 13.77 -14.88 5.30
C ILE A 4 12.84 -13.93 5.49
N HIS A 5 13.07 -13.12 6.22
CA HIS A 5 12.17 -12.19 6.58
C HIS A 5 11.63 -11.44 5.47
N HIS A 6 12.37 -11.18 4.60
CA HIS A 6 11.82 -10.37 3.60
C HIS A 6 10.81 -11.21 2.95
N GLY A 7 10.85 -12.40 3.17
CA GLY A 7 9.84 -13.17 2.63
C GLY A 7 8.72 -13.33 3.57
N ALA A 8 8.67 -12.48 4.55
CA ALA A 8 7.64 -12.59 5.54
C ALA A 8 6.30 -12.73 4.90
N GLU A 9 5.51 -13.61 5.42
CA GLU A 9 4.19 -13.86 4.89
C GLU A 9 3.21 -12.80 5.29
N ILE A 10 2.29 -12.54 4.41
CA ILE A 10 1.22 -11.62 4.71
C ILE A 10 0.08 -12.47 5.25
N ARG A 11 -0.09 -12.43 6.54
CA ARG A 11 -1.09 -13.27 7.19
C ARG A 11 -2.48 -12.69 7.01
N GLU A 12 -3.43 -13.57 6.80
CA GLU A 12 -4.81 -13.16 6.66
C GLU A 12 -5.23 -12.46 7.96
N GLY A 13 -5.77 -11.27 7.84
CA GLY A 13 -6.19 -10.48 8.98
C GLY A 13 -5.07 -9.74 9.69
N GLY A 14 -3.83 -9.94 9.29
CA GLY A 14 -2.72 -9.23 9.89
C GLY A 14 -2.61 -7.81 9.39
N ARG A 15 -1.66 -7.05 9.93
CA ARG A 15 -1.58 -5.63 9.58
C ARG A 15 -1.29 -5.39 8.10
N TYR A 16 -0.46 -6.22 7.49
CA TYR A 16 -0.16 -6.06 6.07
C TYR A 16 -1.38 -6.38 5.22
N ASP A 17 -2.11 -7.43 5.60
CA ASP A 17 -3.30 -7.83 4.86
C ASP A 17 -4.37 -6.75 4.97
N ARG A 18 -4.58 -6.20 6.15
CA ARG A 18 -5.57 -5.15 6.34
C ARG A 18 -5.20 -3.91 5.55
N PHE A 19 -3.91 -3.55 5.54
CA PHE A 19 -3.42 -2.40 4.79
C PHE A 19 -3.70 -2.60 3.30
N LEU A 20 -3.30 -3.75 2.75
CA LEU A 20 -3.45 -4.02 1.34
C LEU A 20 -4.91 -4.14 0.93
N SER A 21 -5.72 -4.80 1.75
CA SER A 21 -7.14 -4.98 1.43
C SER A 21 -7.86 -3.64 1.41
N TYR A 22 -7.58 -2.79 2.38
CA TYR A 22 -8.24 -1.48 2.42
C TYR A 22 -7.78 -0.64 1.22
N LEU A 23 -6.48 -0.63 0.97
CA LEU A 23 -5.93 0.16 -0.13
C LEU A 23 -6.46 -0.32 -1.47
N ARG A 24 -6.60 -1.63 -1.63
CA ARG A 24 -7.11 -2.19 -2.89
C ARG A 24 -8.53 -1.69 -3.16
N SER A 25 -9.33 -1.56 -2.11
CA SER A 25 -10.71 -1.11 -2.25
C SER A 25 -10.85 0.41 -2.24
N HIS A 26 -9.84 1.12 -1.74
CA HIS A 26 -9.92 2.57 -1.59
C HIS A 26 -8.67 3.23 -2.14
N GLN A 27 -8.46 3.07 -3.43
CA GLN A 27 -7.30 3.67 -4.10
C GLN A 27 -7.34 5.18 -3.95
N GLY A 28 -6.21 5.74 -3.63
CA GLY A 28 -6.12 7.18 -3.43
C GLY A 28 -6.53 7.64 -2.05
N CYS A 29 -6.63 6.73 -1.08
CA CYS A 29 -7.00 7.14 0.27
C CYS A 29 -5.84 7.89 0.93
N THR A 30 -6.18 8.75 1.86
CA THR A 30 -5.17 9.52 2.58
C THR A 30 -4.56 8.67 3.68
N THR A 31 -3.46 9.17 4.25
CA THR A 31 -2.82 8.49 5.37
C THR A 31 -3.80 8.24 6.50
N ARG A 32 -4.60 9.25 6.83
CA ARG A 32 -5.57 9.11 7.93
C ARG A 32 -6.64 8.09 7.60
N GLU A 33 -7.16 8.13 6.39
CA GLU A 33 -8.19 7.18 5.98
C GLU A 33 -7.65 5.75 6.04
N LEU A 34 -6.42 5.56 5.59
CA LEU A 34 -5.81 4.26 5.58
C LEU A 34 -5.58 3.76 7.01
N MET A 35 -5.10 4.63 7.88
CA MET A 35 -4.88 4.29 9.27
C MET A 35 -6.18 3.83 9.94
N LEU A 36 -7.24 4.59 9.76
CA LEU A 36 -8.51 4.28 10.39
C LEU A 36 -9.20 3.10 9.73
N GLY A 37 -9.24 3.09 8.41
CA GLY A 37 -9.97 2.04 7.69
C GLY A 37 -9.31 0.68 7.76
N ALA A 38 -8.00 0.65 7.72
CA ALA A 38 -7.27 -0.62 7.82
C ALA A 38 -6.95 -0.97 9.26
N ASN A 39 -7.23 -0.07 10.18
CA ASN A 39 -6.94 -0.26 11.61
C ASN A 39 -5.45 -0.57 11.81
N VAL A 40 -4.61 0.32 11.30
CA VAL A 40 -3.17 0.18 11.46
C VAL A 40 -2.61 1.50 11.97
N CYS A 41 -1.43 1.47 12.53
CA CYS A 41 -0.82 2.66 13.09
C CYS A 41 0.23 3.29 12.18
N ALA A 42 1.31 2.74 12.04
CA ALA A 42 2.44 3.36 11.35
C ALA A 42 2.35 3.18 9.84
N VAL A 43 1.47 3.93 9.20
CA VAL A 43 1.21 3.78 7.77
C VAL A 43 2.49 3.89 6.93
N SER A 44 3.31 4.89 7.19
CA SER A 44 4.55 5.07 6.42
C SER A 44 5.50 3.89 6.57
N ALA A 45 5.62 3.38 7.79
CA ALA A 45 6.49 2.25 8.05
C ALA A 45 5.96 1.00 7.37
N LEU A 46 4.65 0.77 7.43
CA LEU A 46 4.05 -0.38 6.77
C LEU A 46 4.23 -0.29 5.26
N ALA A 47 4.06 0.89 4.69
CA ALA A 47 4.24 1.08 3.26
C ALA A 47 5.68 0.78 2.86
N SER A 48 6.65 1.23 3.65
CA SER A 48 8.05 0.96 3.38
C SER A 48 8.36 -0.54 3.46
N GLU A 49 7.81 -1.20 4.47
CA GLU A 49 8.03 -2.64 4.64
C GLU A 49 7.43 -3.41 3.48
N LEU A 50 6.24 -3.02 3.03
CA LEU A 50 5.59 -3.68 1.92
C LEU A 50 6.35 -3.45 0.62
N ARG A 51 6.91 -2.24 0.43
CA ARG A 51 7.70 -1.96 -0.77
C ARG A 51 8.96 -2.81 -0.82
N ALA A 52 9.49 -3.17 0.34
CA ALA A 52 10.70 -3.97 0.41
C ALA A 52 10.45 -5.44 0.09
N MET A 53 9.21 -5.86 0.04
CA MET A 53 8.89 -7.24 -0.28
C MET A 53 8.93 -7.45 -1.78
N ASP A 54 9.41 -8.61 -2.20
CA ASP A 54 9.50 -8.92 -3.62
C ASP A 54 8.15 -9.44 -4.10
N ARG A 55 7.27 -8.54 -4.44
CA ARG A 55 5.90 -8.87 -4.85
C ARG A 55 5.58 -8.19 -6.18
N PRO A 56 4.58 -8.70 -6.91
CA PRO A 56 4.21 -8.12 -8.20
C PRO A 56 3.35 -6.86 -8.08
N TRP A 57 3.47 -6.14 -6.99
CA TRP A 57 2.76 -4.88 -6.81
C TRP A 57 3.69 -3.93 -6.06
N ARG A 58 3.31 -2.68 -6.04
CA ARG A 58 4.06 -1.71 -5.26
C ARG A 58 3.10 -0.67 -4.70
N ILE A 59 3.52 -0.04 -3.62
CA ILE A 59 2.74 0.98 -2.96
C ILE A 59 3.30 2.34 -3.39
N GLU A 60 2.45 3.20 -3.90
CA GLU A 60 2.84 4.56 -4.24
C GLU A 60 2.23 5.52 -3.25
N CYS A 61 2.99 6.53 -2.88
CA CYS A 61 2.51 7.57 -2.00
C CYS A 61 2.72 8.88 -2.74
N ARG A 62 1.65 9.62 -2.99
CA ARG A 62 1.73 10.87 -3.72
C ARG A 62 1.32 12.02 -2.84
N TYR A 63 2.14 13.06 -2.82
CA TYR A 63 1.83 14.27 -2.09
C TYR A 63 0.75 15.03 -2.84
N GLU A 64 -0.27 15.47 -2.13
CA GLU A 64 -1.34 16.21 -2.75
C GLU A 64 -1.27 17.69 -2.44
N ARG A 65 -1.23 18.03 -1.16
CA ARG A 65 -1.21 19.42 -0.76
C ARG A 65 -0.87 19.56 0.71
N THR A 66 -0.64 20.79 1.13
CA THR A 66 -0.46 21.09 2.54
C THR A 66 -1.69 21.87 2.99
N THR A 67 -2.28 21.49 4.10
CA THR A 67 -3.46 22.17 4.61
C THR A 67 -3.06 23.49 5.25
N GLU A 68 -4.04 24.31 5.61
CA GLU A 68 -3.79 25.58 6.25
C GLU A 68 -3.04 25.42 7.56
N SER A 69 -3.29 24.33 8.25
CA SER A 69 -2.63 24.08 9.52
C SER A 69 -1.21 23.53 9.35
N GLY A 70 -0.78 23.34 8.12
CA GLY A 70 0.57 22.84 7.85
C GLY A 70 0.69 21.34 7.71
N ALA A 71 -0.41 20.63 7.78
CA ALA A 71 -0.35 19.18 7.64
C ALA A 71 -0.25 18.80 6.16
N ARG A 72 0.63 17.87 5.85
CA ARG A 72 0.80 17.41 4.49
C ARG A 72 -0.17 16.28 4.20
N VAL A 73 -0.86 16.35 3.08
CA VAL A 73 -1.81 15.34 2.70
C VAL A 73 -1.19 14.46 1.63
N HIS A 74 -1.09 13.19 1.91
CA HIS A 74 -0.56 12.22 0.96
C HIS A 74 -1.65 11.21 0.65
N ARG A 75 -1.63 10.69 -0.57
CA ARG A 75 -2.57 9.66 -0.98
C ARG A 75 -1.80 8.43 -1.39
N TYR A 76 -2.35 7.28 -1.07
CA TYR A 76 -1.69 6.01 -1.30
C TYR A 76 -2.38 5.21 -2.39
N TYR A 77 -1.61 4.51 -3.18
CA TYR A 77 -2.11 3.71 -4.27
C TYR A 77 -1.42 2.36 -4.31
N LEU A 78 -2.16 1.33 -4.65
CA LEU A 78 -1.59 0.00 -4.83
C LEU A 78 -1.52 -0.25 -6.34
N ILE A 79 -0.33 -0.41 -6.85
CA ILE A 79 -0.11 -0.63 -8.27
C ILE A 79 0.26 -2.09 -8.48
N GLU A 80 -0.62 -2.84 -9.09
CA GLU A 80 -0.37 -4.24 -9.39
C GLU A 80 0.11 -4.30 -10.81
N THR A 81 1.40 -4.25 -10.97
CA THR A 81 1.98 -3.97 -12.25
C THR A 81 1.96 -5.05 -13.29
N ALA A 82 2.61 -6.11 -13.07
CA ALA A 82 2.81 -7.09 -14.10
C ALA A 82 1.54 -7.72 -14.63
N SER A 83 0.77 -8.34 -13.77
CA SER A 83 -0.41 -9.07 -14.21
C SER A 83 -1.44 -8.20 -14.88
N GLN A 84 -1.67 -7.03 -14.30
CA GLN A 84 -2.69 -6.17 -14.86
C GLN A 84 -2.32 -5.62 -16.22
N VAL A 85 -1.06 -5.26 -16.38
CA VAL A 85 -0.61 -4.73 -17.65
C VAL A 85 -0.72 -5.79 -18.73
N ILE A 86 -0.30 -7.00 -18.44
CA ILE A 86 -0.37 -8.08 -19.38
C ILE A 86 -1.80 -8.39 -19.76
N GLN A 87 -2.70 -8.42 -18.78
CA GLN A 87 -4.09 -8.69 -19.06
C GLN A 87 -4.71 -7.63 -19.92
N ARG A 88 -4.37 -6.38 -19.68
CA ARG A 88 -4.91 -5.31 -20.50
C ARG A 88 -4.47 -5.47 -21.94
N GLU A 89 -3.24 -5.80 -22.16
CA GLU A 89 -2.73 -5.96 -23.50
C GLU A 89 -3.39 -7.13 -24.21
N LEU A 90 -3.70 -8.17 -23.47
CA LEU A 90 -4.32 -9.32 -24.07
C LEU A 90 -5.76 -9.05 -24.48
N PHE A 91 -6.42 -8.16 -23.80
CA PHE A 91 -7.82 -7.91 -24.08
C PHE A 91 -8.11 -6.62 -24.82
N VAL A 92 -7.12 -5.94 -25.26
CA VAL A 92 -7.29 -4.68 -26.01
C VAL A 92 -7.36 -4.92 -27.53
#